data_241ec9a840e47995c3802aafff222814
#
_entry.id   241ec9a840e47995c3802aafff222814
#
_cell.length_a   1.000
_cell.length_b   1.000
_cell.length_c   1.000
_cell.angle_alpha   90.00
_cell.angle_beta   90.00
_cell.angle_gamma   90.00
#
_symmetry.space_group_name_H-M   'P 1'
#
loop_
_entity.id
_entity.type
_entity.pdbx_description
1 polymer ?
#
loop_
_entity_poly.entity_id
_entity_poly.type
_entity_poly.pdbx_seq_one_letter_code
_entity_poly.pdbx_strand_id
1 'polypeptide(L)'
;MKPANPGEVGGSPPSREEARFVFAWRGVPVGTVTLTREPGRFTYASRHLHTRDGQPGERRREVTLEVDGAGRVRGSGAREAGSTREQATEVFPQALWLWRGPPSVGCVVAREELSGAEGPHCVTRVEGSRVEGSRVEGTLLGTPFRASYSAQGLLEVLDVGDSRFTVAAPGTKLRSPPELFAQGLPVEGTRGALVLEPPLEVPSRLDGMTPWEAGAARALAARVHAAFIDKAPGAADWKENGEGEAGGCLAHALRFAAGARERGVTVALVHGLLVVDGGPARPHAWVRVALAKGATLDLDPTSLDAVRPDTHLPLALEDARGPALEAGRRWLELLRGAHRVVRRP
;
A
#
# COMPACT_ATOMS: atom_id res chain seq x y z
N MET A 1 29.61 59.54 22.99
CA MET A 1 28.36 58.80 22.83
C MET A 1 28.64 57.50 21.99
N LYS A 2 28.67 56.33 22.61
CA LYS A 2 28.75 55.05 21.91
C LYS A 2 27.32 54.63 21.52
N PRO A 3 27.08 54.12 20.30
CA PRO A 3 25.77 53.58 19.95
C PRO A 3 25.53 52.29 20.71
N ALA A 4 24.31 52.13 21.24
CA ALA A 4 23.84 50.96 21.92
C ALA A 4 23.71 49.78 20.92
N ASN A 5 24.22 48.63 21.33
CA ASN A 5 24.04 47.35 20.64
C ASN A 5 22.55 46.96 20.67
N PRO A 6 21.92 46.64 19.54
CA PRO A 6 20.57 46.06 19.57
C PRO A 6 20.66 44.67 20.16
N GLY A 7 19.93 44.47 21.26
CA GLY A 7 19.92 43.26 22.05
C GLY A 7 19.70 42.00 21.20
N GLU A 8 20.57 41.02 21.41
CA GLU A 8 20.33 39.60 21.10
C GLU A 8 19.06 39.17 21.82
N VAL A 9 18.01 39.00 21.06
CA VAL A 9 16.84 38.23 21.51
C VAL A 9 17.32 36.77 21.59
N GLY A 10 17.84 36.42 22.76
CA GLY A 10 18.20 35.07 23.11
C GLY A 10 16.94 34.20 23.19
N GLY A 11 16.43 33.77 22.03
CA GLY A 11 15.48 32.70 21.96
C GLY A 11 16.22 31.38 22.28
N SER A 12 15.89 30.78 23.41
CA SER A 12 16.31 29.38 23.70
C SER A 12 16.10 28.52 22.46
N PRO A 13 17.03 27.62 22.12
CA PRO A 13 16.82 26.72 20.99
C PRO A 13 15.49 25.98 21.19
N PRO A 14 14.71 25.80 20.14
CA PRO A 14 13.39 25.17 20.26
C PRO A 14 13.53 23.83 20.95
N SER A 15 12.86 23.71 22.09
CA SER A 15 12.72 22.47 22.83
C SER A 15 12.09 21.38 21.95
N ARG A 16 12.38 20.13 22.25
CA ARG A 16 11.70 18.97 21.62
C ARG A 16 10.19 19.18 21.59
N GLU A 17 9.63 19.10 20.41
CA GLU A 17 8.19 19.18 20.16
C GLU A 17 7.69 17.82 19.72
N GLU A 18 6.49 17.42 20.17
CA GLU A 18 5.88 16.14 19.81
C GLU A 18 4.40 16.34 19.45
N ALA A 19 3.97 15.69 18.38
CA ALA A 19 2.58 15.56 18.00
C ALA A 19 2.23 14.10 17.82
N ARG A 20 1.05 13.68 18.31
CA ARG A 20 0.57 12.32 18.21
C ARG A 20 -0.76 12.28 17.51
N PHE A 21 -0.91 11.36 16.55
CA PHE A 21 -2.12 11.14 15.79
C PHE A 21 -2.61 9.69 15.96
N VAL A 22 -3.92 9.53 15.87
CA VAL A 22 -4.57 8.23 15.66
C VAL A 22 -4.75 8.05 14.17
N PHE A 23 -4.35 6.90 13.68
CA PHE A 23 -4.64 6.44 12.34
C PHE A 23 -5.84 5.51 12.37
N ALA A 24 -6.92 5.89 11.69
CA ALA A 24 -8.08 5.06 11.48
C ALA A 24 -8.17 4.64 10.01
N TRP A 25 -8.51 3.38 9.78
CA TRP A 25 -8.83 2.85 8.46
C TRP A 25 -10.29 2.43 8.45
N ARG A 26 -11.08 2.95 7.50
CA ARG A 26 -12.55 2.76 7.43
C ARG A 26 -13.24 2.98 8.78
N GLY A 27 -12.82 4.00 9.50
CA GLY A 27 -13.38 4.35 10.81
C GLY A 27 -12.90 3.50 11.99
N VAL A 28 -12.08 2.47 11.78
CA VAL A 28 -11.48 1.67 12.85
C VAL A 28 -10.12 2.25 13.23
N PRO A 29 -9.88 2.68 14.48
CA PRO A 29 -8.58 3.18 14.92
C PRO A 29 -7.58 2.02 15.02
N VAL A 30 -6.73 1.88 14.01
CA VAL A 30 -5.80 0.76 13.84
C VAL A 30 -4.36 1.11 14.15
N GLY A 31 -4.04 2.38 14.38
CA GLY A 31 -2.66 2.76 14.64
C GLY A 31 -2.47 4.14 15.23
N THR A 32 -1.24 4.44 15.54
CA THR A 32 -0.79 5.77 15.96
C THR A 32 0.42 6.20 15.14
N VAL A 33 0.52 7.51 14.93
CA VAL A 33 1.69 8.16 14.36
C VAL A 33 2.15 9.19 15.36
N THR A 34 3.44 9.17 15.69
CA THR A 34 4.09 10.17 16.54
C THR A 34 5.13 10.89 15.71
N LEU A 35 5.05 12.20 15.69
CA LEU A 35 6.02 13.08 15.06
C LEU A 35 6.81 13.78 16.16
N THR A 36 8.13 13.71 16.10
CA THR A 36 9.00 14.39 17.05
C THR A 36 9.94 15.30 16.28
N ARG A 37 10.05 16.53 16.71
CA ARG A 37 10.95 17.53 16.16
C ARG A 37 11.95 17.97 17.21
N GLU A 38 13.21 17.95 16.82
CA GLU A 38 14.36 18.47 17.56
C GLU A 38 15.19 19.37 16.61
N PRO A 39 16.08 20.21 17.12
CA PRO A 39 16.98 20.97 16.26
C PRO A 39 17.76 20.05 15.31
N GLY A 40 17.58 20.26 14.00
CA GLY A 40 18.25 19.47 12.97
C GLY A 40 17.71 18.06 12.74
N ARG A 41 16.68 17.62 13.47
CA ARG A 41 16.14 16.26 13.42
C ARG A 41 14.62 16.25 13.42
N PHE A 42 14.05 15.35 12.63
CA PHE A 42 12.64 15.04 12.61
C PHE A 42 12.46 13.50 12.67
N THR A 43 11.68 13.03 13.62
CA THR A 43 11.39 11.59 13.75
C THR A 43 9.91 11.33 13.49
N TYR A 44 9.64 10.38 12.61
CA TYR A 44 8.33 9.81 12.34
C TYR A 44 8.30 8.40 12.91
N ALA A 45 7.44 8.15 13.88
CA ALA A 45 7.24 6.83 14.45
C ALA A 45 5.80 6.39 14.26
N SER A 46 5.59 5.22 13.69
CA SER A 46 4.26 4.65 13.51
C SER A 46 4.11 3.30 14.19
N ARG A 47 2.89 3.02 14.62
CA ARG A 47 2.45 1.76 15.18
C ARG A 47 1.13 1.38 14.55
N HIS A 48 1.09 0.25 13.85
CA HIS A 48 -0.10 -0.23 13.16
C HIS A 48 -0.48 -1.62 13.65
N LEU A 49 -1.73 -1.78 14.01
CA LEU A 49 -2.32 -3.08 14.30
C LEU A 49 -2.86 -3.69 12.99
N HIS A 50 -2.70 -4.97 12.85
CA HIS A 50 -3.28 -5.74 11.75
C HIS A 50 -3.81 -7.07 12.28
N THR A 51 -4.68 -7.70 11.53
CA THR A 51 -5.13 -9.07 11.78
C THR A 51 -4.70 -9.92 10.60
N ARG A 52 -4.12 -11.08 10.89
CA ARG A 52 -3.69 -12.03 9.90
C ARG A 52 -3.97 -13.45 10.39
N ASP A 53 -4.60 -14.27 9.57
CA ASP A 53 -5.02 -15.63 9.93
C ASP A 53 -5.80 -15.67 11.27
N GLY A 54 -6.68 -14.67 11.45
CA GLY A 54 -7.44 -14.48 12.68
C GLY A 54 -6.62 -14.02 13.89
N GLN A 55 -5.30 -13.87 13.77
CA GLN A 55 -4.42 -13.45 14.84
C GLN A 55 -4.09 -11.95 14.76
N PRO A 56 -4.17 -11.23 15.88
CA PRO A 56 -3.74 -9.84 15.95
C PRO A 56 -2.22 -9.74 15.86
N GLY A 57 -1.74 -8.83 15.03
CA GLY A 57 -0.34 -8.50 14.88
C GLY A 57 -0.11 -7.01 15.03
N GLU A 58 1.15 -6.63 15.14
CA GLU A 58 1.58 -5.24 15.23
C GLU A 58 2.82 -5.00 14.37
N ARG A 59 2.80 -3.89 13.62
CA ARG A 59 3.96 -3.39 12.90
C ARG A 59 4.36 -2.05 13.48
N ARG A 60 5.65 -1.89 13.77
CA ARG A 60 6.24 -0.62 14.19
C ARG A 60 7.26 -0.19 13.16
N ARG A 61 7.31 1.11 12.93
CA ARG A 61 8.30 1.73 12.07
C ARG A 61 8.73 3.07 12.68
N GLU A 62 10.03 3.33 12.61
CA GLU A 62 10.61 4.62 12.99
C GLU A 62 11.54 5.09 11.88
N VAL A 63 11.41 6.35 11.50
CA VAL A 63 12.25 7.00 10.50
C VAL A 63 12.72 8.33 11.07
N THR A 64 14.03 8.53 11.07
CA THR A 64 14.65 9.80 11.47
C THR A 64 15.22 10.48 10.24
N LEU A 65 14.86 11.75 10.05
CA LEU A 65 15.33 12.61 8.96
C LEU A 65 16.15 13.74 9.53
N GLU A 66 17.23 14.10 8.85
CA GLU A 66 17.94 15.35 9.11
C GLU A 66 17.20 16.50 8.41
N VAL A 67 16.97 17.58 9.13
CA VAL A 67 16.26 18.76 8.62
C VAL A 67 17.09 20.03 8.82
N ASP A 68 16.95 20.97 7.90
CA ASP A 68 17.55 22.29 8.04
C ASP A 68 16.75 23.19 9.03
N GLY A 69 17.27 24.39 9.30
CA GLY A 69 16.59 25.34 10.17
C GLY A 69 15.20 25.78 9.71
N ALA A 70 14.86 25.57 8.43
CA ALA A 70 13.54 25.81 7.86
C ALA A 70 12.65 24.56 7.90
N GLY A 71 13.13 23.44 8.43
CA GLY A 71 12.41 22.17 8.51
C GLY A 71 12.41 21.37 7.20
N ARG A 72 13.28 21.70 6.24
CA ARG A 72 13.42 20.95 4.99
C ARG A 72 14.37 19.78 5.21
N VAL A 73 14.04 18.63 4.63
CA VAL A 73 14.90 17.45 4.70
C VAL A 73 16.25 17.74 4.05
N ARG A 74 17.33 17.46 4.78
CA ARG A 74 18.70 17.53 4.29
C ARG A 74 19.14 16.14 3.85
N GLY A 75 19.48 16.03 2.59
CA GLY A 75 20.04 14.81 2.04
C GLY A 75 19.05 13.65 1.93
N SER A 76 19.44 12.71 1.18
CA SER A 76 18.73 11.52 0.77
C SER A 76 18.95 10.39 1.75
N GLY A 77 18.48 10.44 2.95
CA GLY A 77 18.95 9.43 3.88
C GLY A 77 17.97 8.97 4.92
N ALA A 78 16.78 8.46 4.53
CA ALA A 78 16.16 7.45 5.36
C ALA A 78 17.00 6.17 5.24
N ARG A 79 17.95 5.99 6.13
CA ARG A 79 18.63 4.71 6.30
C ARG A 79 17.62 3.75 6.92
N GLU A 80 16.97 2.94 6.10
CA GLU A 80 16.48 1.66 6.59
C GLU A 80 17.71 0.86 7.01
N ALA A 81 17.72 0.34 8.22
CA ALA A 81 18.80 -0.49 8.71
C ALA A 81 19.04 -1.64 7.70
N GLY A 82 20.16 -1.61 6.98
CA GLY A 82 20.51 -2.59 5.97
C GLY A 82 20.47 -2.14 4.51
N SER A 83 20.01 -0.92 4.19
CA SER A 83 20.01 -0.40 2.82
C SER A 83 21.28 0.40 2.53
N THR A 84 22.03 0.00 1.48
CA THR A 84 23.23 0.72 0.97
C THR A 84 22.90 1.73 -0.12
N ARG A 85 21.63 1.95 -0.45
CA ARG A 85 21.20 2.82 -1.54
C ARG A 85 20.92 4.22 -1.01
N GLU A 86 21.72 5.20 -1.41
CA GLU A 86 21.36 6.61 -1.28
C GLU A 86 20.13 6.90 -2.13
N GLN A 87 19.04 7.27 -1.49
CA GLN A 87 17.82 7.66 -2.21
C GLN A 87 17.67 9.17 -2.14
N ALA A 88 17.59 9.78 -3.29
CA ALA A 88 17.65 11.23 -3.49
C ALA A 88 16.34 11.96 -3.23
N THR A 89 15.36 11.37 -2.58
CA THR A 89 14.02 11.93 -2.45
C THR A 89 13.62 12.23 -1.03
N GLU A 90 12.82 13.26 -0.85
CA GLU A 90 12.17 13.56 0.42
C GLU A 90 11.34 12.36 0.85
N VAL A 91 11.66 11.83 2.02
CA VAL A 91 10.92 10.70 2.58
C VAL A 91 9.84 11.25 3.49
N PHE A 92 8.60 10.80 3.30
CA PHE A 92 7.44 11.21 4.10
C PHE A 92 7.17 12.72 4.13
N PRO A 93 7.05 13.43 2.99
CA PRO A 93 6.73 14.85 2.98
C PRO A 93 5.46 15.17 3.76
N GLN A 94 4.47 14.26 3.78
CA GLN A 94 3.27 14.39 4.60
C GLN A 94 3.59 14.48 6.10
N ALA A 95 4.64 13.82 6.59
CA ALA A 95 5.03 13.95 7.99
C ALA A 95 5.51 15.35 8.32
N LEU A 96 6.26 15.99 7.42
CA LEU A 96 6.67 17.39 7.56
C LEU A 96 5.47 18.34 7.48
N TRP A 97 4.53 18.06 6.60
CA TRP A 97 3.31 18.84 6.46
C TRP A 97 2.38 18.67 7.66
N LEU A 98 2.28 17.44 8.19
CA LEU A 98 1.54 17.19 9.43
C LEU A 98 2.07 17.98 10.62
N TRP A 99 3.35 18.38 10.57
CA TRP A 99 3.98 19.09 11.68
C TRP A 99 3.92 20.61 11.57
N ARG A 100 3.98 21.15 10.34
CA ARG A 100 4.35 22.57 10.15
C ARG A 100 3.24 23.49 9.70
N GLY A 101 2.06 23.02 9.61
CA GLY A 101 0.94 23.80 9.12
C GLY A 101 0.71 23.61 7.62
N PRO A 102 -0.27 24.35 7.07
CA PRO A 102 -0.72 24.10 5.72
C PRO A 102 0.40 24.35 4.70
N PRO A 103 0.63 23.40 3.79
CA PRO A 103 1.56 23.59 2.70
C PRO A 103 1.03 24.61 1.71
N SER A 104 1.92 25.18 0.91
CA SER A 104 1.53 25.99 -0.25
C SER A 104 1.04 25.11 -1.40
N VAL A 105 0.25 25.70 -2.29
CA VAL A 105 -0.12 25.05 -3.56
C VAL A 105 1.14 24.67 -4.34
N GLY A 106 1.22 23.45 -4.81
CA GLY A 106 2.38 22.90 -5.53
C GLY A 106 2.52 21.40 -5.35
N CYS A 107 3.53 20.82 -6.00
CA CYS A 107 3.82 19.40 -5.94
C CYS A 107 5.25 19.15 -5.43
N VAL A 108 5.40 18.07 -4.67
CA VAL A 108 6.70 17.50 -4.28
C VAL A 108 6.70 16.00 -4.59
N VAL A 109 7.87 15.41 -4.74
CA VAL A 109 7.97 13.96 -4.81
C VAL A 109 7.84 13.41 -3.40
N ALA A 110 6.94 12.46 -3.22
CA ALA A 110 6.69 11.79 -1.96
C ALA A 110 6.99 10.30 -2.08
N ARG A 111 7.42 9.71 -0.98
CA ARG A 111 7.55 8.27 -0.83
C ARG A 111 6.50 7.78 0.15
N GLU A 112 5.74 6.78 -0.28
CA GLU A 112 4.72 6.17 0.57
C GLU A 112 5.36 5.20 1.57
N GLU A 113 4.97 5.33 2.83
CA GLU A 113 5.59 4.62 3.95
C GLU A 113 5.48 3.10 3.86
N LEU A 114 4.31 2.58 3.48
CA LEU A 114 4.04 1.13 3.53
C LEU A 114 4.56 0.40 2.30
N SER A 115 4.40 0.98 1.12
CA SER A 115 4.79 0.36 -0.15
C SER A 115 6.18 0.79 -0.62
N GLY A 116 6.70 1.91 -0.10
CA GLY A 116 7.92 2.53 -0.62
C GLY A 116 7.74 3.15 -2.02
N ALA A 117 6.51 3.21 -2.54
CA ALA A 117 6.23 3.81 -3.84
C ALA A 117 6.53 5.32 -3.82
N GLU A 118 7.14 5.81 -4.89
CA GLU A 118 7.46 7.22 -5.09
C GLU A 118 6.55 7.83 -6.17
N GLY A 119 6.15 9.07 -5.95
CA GLY A 119 5.30 9.77 -6.90
C GLY A 119 4.91 11.17 -6.44
N PRO A 120 4.08 11.88 -7.21
CA PRO A 120 3.70 13.24 -6.89
C PRO A 120 2.77 13.29 -5.67
N HIS A 121 3.08 14.21 -4.76
CA HIS A 121 2.20 14.69 -3.71
C HIS A 121 1.90 16.16 -4.02
N CYS A 122 0.69 16.43 -4.43
CA CYS A 122 0.28 17.75 -4.90
C CYS A 122 -0.77 18.37 -3.98
N VAL A 123 -0.55 19.61 -3.58
CA VAL A 123 -1.58 20.47 -3.01
C VAL A 123 -2.19 21.28 -4.13
N THR A 124 -3.49 21.15 -4.32
CA THR A 124 -4.22 21.83 -5.39
C THR A 124 -5.01 23.04 -4.89
N ARG A 125 -5.37 23.04 -3.61
CA ARG A 125 -6.21 24.07 -3.00
C ARG A 125 -5.87 24.30 -1.53
N VAL A 126 -5.80 25.56 -1.13
CA VAL A 126 -5.68 25.97 0.27
C VAL A 126 -6.74 27.04 0.52
N GLU A 127 -7.60 26.82 1.51
CA GLU A 127 -8.66 27.74 1.91
C GLU A 127 -8.54 28.07 3.40
N GLY A 128 -9.08 29.21 3.78
CA GLY A 128 -9.10 29.70 5.16
C GLY A 128 -8.01 30.71 5.46
N SER A 129 -7.90 31.08 6.71
CA SER A 129 -6.98 32.10 7.20
C SER A 129 -6.15 31.58 8.38
N ARG A 130 -5.06 32.27 8.70
CA ARG A 130 -4.28 31.97 9.92
C ARG A 130 -5.08 32.17 11.21
N VAL A 131 -6.19 32.88 11.16
CA VAL A 131 -7.02 33.17 12.35
C VAL A 131 -8.07 32.12 12.58
N GLU A 132 -8.61 31.55 11.50
CA GLU A 132 -9.73 30.57 11.54
C GLU A 132 -9.30 29.13 11.29
N GLY A 133 -8.04 28.93 10.97
CA GLY A 133 -7.53 27.66 10.50
C GLY A 133 -7.61 27.52 8.98
N SER A 134 -7.02 26.46 8.43
CA SER A 134 -6.93 26.25 6.99
C SER A 134 -7.39 24.87 6.58
N ARG A 135 -8.00 24.78 5.41
CA ARG A 135 -8.32 23.53 4.73
C ARG A 135 -7.46 23.38 3.51
N VAL A 136 -6.99 22.16 3.29
CA VAL A 136 -6.08 21.83 2.20
C VAL A 136 -6.64 20.63 1.45
N GLU A 137 -6.63 20.69 0.13
CA GLU A 137 -7.00 19.58 -0.74
C GLU A 137 -5.89 19.30 -1.74
N GLY A 138 -5.78 18.03 -2.16
CA GLY A 138 -4.79 17.62 -3.12
C GLY A 138 -4.81 16.14 -3.42
N THR A 139 -3.68 15.64 -3.94
CA THR A 139 -3.48 14.21 -4.22
C THR A 139 -2.14 13.73 -3.66
N LEU A 140 -2.14 12.54 -3.07
CA LEU A 140 -0.95 11.82 -2.66
C LEU A 140 -0.85 10.55 -3.51
N LEU A 141 0.15 10.47 -4.38
CA LEU A 141 0.32 9.34 -5.32
C LEU A 141 -0.98 9.03 -6.10
N GLY A 142 -1.67 10.08 -6.56
CA GLY A 142 -2.96 9.95 -7.25
C GLY A 142 -4.18 9.79 -6.34
N THR A 143 -4.02 9.47 -5.05
CA THR A 143 -5.14 9.36 -4.10
C THR A 143 -5.53 10.75 -3.59
N PRO A 144 -6.80 11.17 -3.70
CA PRO A 144 -7.26 12.43 -3.15
C PRO A 144 -7.06 12.50 -1.63
N PHE A 145 -6.66 13.67 -1.14
CA PHE A 145 -6.62 13.94 0.29
C PHE A 145 -7.27 15.26 0.66
N ARG A 146 -7.69 15.37 1.91
CA ARG A 146 -8.17 16.59 2.57
C ARG A 146 -7.52 16.71 3.93
N ALA A 147 -7.07 17.90 4.28
CA ALA A 147 -6.48 18.19 5.58
C ALA A 147 -7.10 19.44 6.20
N SER A 148 -7.23 19.45 7.53
CA SER A 148 -7.63 20.64 8.30
C SER A 148 -6.53 20.99 9.28
N TYR A 149 -6.21 22.27 9.37
CA TYR A 149 -5.21 22.83 10.27
C TYR A 149 -5.86 23.85 11.19
N SER A 150 -5.47 23.85 12.44
CA SER A 150 -5.90 24.85 13.42
C SER A 150 -5.38 26.26 13.09
N ALA A 151 -5.86 27.25 13.80
CA ALA A 151 -5.34 28.62 13.74
C ALA A 151 -3.84 28.71 14.10
N GLN A 152 -3.33 27.78 14.90
CA GLN A 152 -1.91 27.66 15.24
C GLN A 152 -1.09 26.95 14.15
N GLY A 153 -1.72 26.54 13.05
CA GLY A 153 -1.07 25.81 11.96
C GLY A 153 -0.76 24.34 12.29
N LEU A 154 -1.44 23.77 13.28
CA LEU A 154 -1.30 22.35 13.61
C LEU A 154 -2.33 21.53 12.86
N LEU A 155 -1.92 20.41 12.31
CA LEU A 155 -2.83 19.47 11.67
C LEU A 155 -3.84 18.92 12.71
N GLU A 156 -5.11 18.99 12.39
CA GLU A 156 -6.18 18.41 13.21
C GLU A 156 -6.71 17.11 12.59
N VAL A 157 -6.92 17.13 11.27
CA VAL A 157 -7.46 16.00 10.52
C VAL A 157 -6.76 15.89 9.18
N LEU A 158 -6.43 14.66 8.77
CA LEU A 158 -6.01 14.33 7.41
C LEU A 158 -6.77 13.09 6.93
N ASP A 159 -7.52 13.23 5.87
CA ASP A 159 -8.19 12.15 5.15
C ASP A 159 -7.43 11.85 3.87
N VAL A 160 -7.05 10.59 3.66
CA VAL A 160 -6.42 10.09 2.43
C VAL A 160 -7.08 8.78 2.04
N GLY A 161 -7.91 8.80 1.00
CA GLY A 161 -8.74 7.64 0.65
C GLY A 161 -9.57 7.15 1.84
N ASP A 162 -9.46 5.87 2.18
CA ASP A 162 -10.15 5.26 3.32
C ASP A 162 -9.45 5.48 4.69
N SER A 163 -8.35 6.22 4.70
CA SER A 163 -7.51 6.46 5.87
C SER A 163 -7.76 7.84 6.45
N ARG A 164 -7.90 7.92 7.77
CA ARG A 164 -8.04 9.18 8.51
C ARG A 164 -7.03 9.26 9.63
N PHE A 165 -6.35 10.39 9.70
CA PHE A 165 -5.48 10.76 10.82
C PHE A 165 -6.14 11.89 11.60
N THR A 166 -6.21 11.74 12.92
CA THR A 166 -6.74 12.77 13.83
C THR A 166 -5.81 12.93 15.00
N VAL A 167 -5.77 14.12 15.60
CA VAL A 167 -4.99 14.33 16.83
C VAL A 167 -5.43 13.31 17.89
N ALA A 168 -4.45 12.63 18.48
CA ALA A 168 -4.73 11.60 19.47
C ALA A 168 -5.25 12.18 20.77
N ALA A 169 -6.44 11.79 21.16
CA ALA A 169 -6.93 12.06 22.51
C ALA A 169 -6.19 11.17 23.56
N PRO A 170 -5.97 11.66 24.76
CA PRO A 170 -5.43 10.84 25.85
C PRO A 170 -6.26 9.57 26.03
N GLY A 171 -5.59 8.44 26.15
CA GLY A 171 -6.26 7.15 26.40
C GLY A 171 -6.95 6.52 25.17
N THR A 172 -6.73 7.02 23.94
CA THR A 172 -7.27 6.40 22.73
C THR A 172 -6.88 4.92 22.66
N LYS A 173 -7.88 4.05 22.63
CA LYS A 173 -7.70 2.59 22.50
C LYS A 173 -7.65 2.22 21.02
N LEU A 174 -6.58 1.56 20.61
CA LEU A 174 -6.48 0.95 19.29
C LEU A 174 -7.23 -0.38 19.28
N ARG A 175 -7.71 -0.75 18.10
CA ARG A 175 -8.35 -2.04 17.84
C ARG A 175 -7.64 -2.71 16.68
N SER A 176 -7.47 -4.01 16.75
CA SER A 176 -7.07 -4.78 15.59
C SER A 176 -8.15 -4.65 14.53
N PRO A 177 -7.78 -4.28 13.28
CA PRO A 177 -8.75 -4.23 12.20
C PRO A 177 -9.25 -5.65 11.93
N PRO A 178 -10.44 -5.78 11.37
CA PRO A 178 -10.83 -7.04 10.77
C PRO A 178 -9.79 -7.45 9.73
N GLU A 179 -9.65 -8.74 9.48
CA GLU A 179 -8.69 -9.23 8.50
C GLU A 179 -9.04 -8.71 7.11
N LEU A 180 -8.18 -7.85 6.56
CA LEU A 180 -8.43 -7.14 5.31
C LEU A 180 -8.53 -8.11 4.13
N PHE A 181 -7.75 -9.18 4.16
CA PHE A 181 -7.77 -10.22 3.14
C PHE A 181 -9.05 -11.07 3.21
N ALA A 182 -9.55 -11.35 4.40
CA ALA A 182 -10.78 -12.14 4.58
C ALA A 182 -12.05 -11.33 4.26
N GLN A 183 -12.09 -10.04 4.61
CA GLN A 183 -13.24 -9.19 4.31
C GLN A 183 -13.39 -8.85 2.83
N GLY A 184 -12.27 -8.66 2.13
CA GLY A 184 -12.26 -8.20 0.75
C GLY A 184 -12.76 -6.76 0.59
N LEU A 185 -12.89 -6.35 -0.67
CA LEU A 185 -13.36 -5.03 -1.07
C LEU A 185 -14.82 -5.12 -1.53
N PRO A 186 -15.63 -4.09 -1.28
CA PRO A 186 -16.98 -4.03 -1.83
C PRO A 186 -16.94 -4.03 -3.37
N VAL A 187 -17.91 -4.70 -3.98
CA VAL A 187 -18.08 -4.74 -5.43
C VAL A 187 -19.35 -3.99 -5.78
N GLU A 188 -19.24 -2.95 -6.59
CA GLU A 188 -20.37 -2.20 -7.09
C GLU A 188 -20.97 -2.85 -8.35
N GLY A 189 -22.29 -2.89 -8.45
CA GLY A 189 -22.99 -3.54 -9.56
C GLY A 189 -23.19 -5.04 -9.35
N THR A 190 -24.10 -5.63 -10.14
CA THR A 190 -24.54 -7.02 -9.95
C THR A 190 -24.13 -7.97 -11.06
N ARG A 191 -23.82 -7.46 -12.26
CA ARG A 191 -23.53 -8.28 -13.46
C ARG A 191 -22.41 -7.66 -14.30
N GLY A 192 -21.73 -8.51 -15.07
CA GLY A 192 -20.71 -8.12 -16.03
C GLY A 192 -19.29 -8.36 -15.54
N ALA A 193 -18.34 -7.95 -16.37
CA ALA A 193 -16.92 -8.08 -16.07
C ALA A 193 -16.52 -7.19 -14.88
N LEU A 194 -15.58 -7.67 -14.07
CA LEU A 194 -14.96 -6.87 -13.00
C LEU A 194 -13.95 -5.91 -13.62
N VAL A 195 -14.04 -4.66 -13.23
CA VAL A 195 -13.08 -3.61 -13.63
C VAL A 195 -12.74 -2.73 -12.44
N LEU A 196 -11.62 -2.02 -12.53
CA LEU A 196 -11.27 -0.96 -11.59
C LEU A 196 -11.66 0.41 -12.12
N GLU A 197 -12.14 1.27 -11.26
CA GLU A 197 -12.43 2.68 -11.54
C GLU A 197 -11.73 3.61 -10.55
N PRO A 198 -10.81 4.46 -11.04
CA PRO A 198 -10.25 4.53 -12.39
C PRO A 198 -9.50 3.23 -12.79
N PRO A 199 -9.36 2.95 -14.11
CA PRO A 199 -8.73 1.72 -14.58
C PRO A 199 -7.24 1.66 -14.21
N LEU A 200 -6.74 0.44 -14.04
CA LEU A 200 -5.33 0.13 -13.93
C LEU A 200 -4.86 -0.61 -15.19
N GLU A 201 -3.71 -0.21 -15.70
CA GLU A 201 -3.07 -0.98 -16.74
C GLU A 201 -2.34 -2.18 -16.14
N VAL A 202 -2.71 -3.37 -16.59
CA VAL A 202 -2.03 -4.62 -16.24
C VAL A 202 -1.50 -5.22 -17.53
N PRO A 203 -0.19 -5.52 -17.62
CA PRO A 203 0.36 -6.17 -18.79
C PRO A 203 -0.38 -7.48 -19.10
N SER A 204 -0.63 -7.75 -20.38
CA SER A 204 -1.23 -9.02 -20.78
C SER A 204 -0.25 -10.19 -20.67
N ARG A 205 1.06 -9.88 -20.73
CA ARG A 205 2.16 -10.86 -20.74
C ARG A 205 3.41 -10.26 -20.13
N LEU A 206 4.24 -11.09 -19.49
CA LEU A 206 5.61 -10.74 -19.13
C LEU A 206 6.60 -11.18 -20.20
N ASP A 207 7.71 -10.48 -20.29
CA ASP A 207 8.85 -10.88 -21.12
C ASP A 207 9.42 -12.22 -20.64
N GLY A 208 9.87 -13.05 -21.58
CA GLY A 208 10.45 -14.35 -21.28
C GLY A 208 9.45 -15.48 -20.99
N MET A 209 8.13 -15.24 -21.07
CA MET A 209 7.16 -16.34 -21.01
C MET A 209 7.29 -17.25 -22.22
N THR A 210 7.38 -18.54 -21.98
CA THR A 210 7.56 -19.56 -23.01
C THR A 210 6.21 -20.13 -23.43
N PRO A 211 5.91 -20.23 -24.74
CA PRO A 211 4.69 -20.88 -25.21
C PRO A 211 4.59 -22.32 -24.74
N TRP A 212 3.43 -22.72 -24.25
CA TRP A 212 3.16 -24.06 -23.76
C TRP A 212 1.84 -24.61 -24.30
N GLU A 213 1.70 -25.93 -24.25
CA GLU A 213 0.49 -26.62 -24.63
C GLU A 213 -0.59 -26.50 -23.55
N ALA A 214 -1.79 -26.07 -23.92
CA ALA A 214 -2.88 -25.84 -22.99
C ALA A 214 -3.26 -27.10 -22.19
N GLY A 215 -3.24 -28.30 -22.84
CA GLY A 215 -3.52 -29.58 -22.19
C GLY A 215 -2.50 -29.91 -21.10
N ALA A 216 -1.20 -29.72 -21.40
CA ALA A 216 -0.12 -29.97 -20.45
C ALA A 216 -0.20 -29.02 -19.26
N ALA A 217 -0.52 -27.73 -19.50
CA ALA A 217 -0.70 -26.74 -18.47
C ALA A 217 -1.87 -27.10 -17.53
N ARG A 218 -3.04 -27.46 -18.07
CA ARG A 218 -4.19 -27.91 -17.28
C ARG A 218 -3.88 -29.18 -16.47
N ALA A 219 -3.16 -30.14 -17.06
CA ALA A 219 -2.74 -31.35 -16.35
C ALA A 219 -1.80 -31.03 -15.18
N LEU A 220 -0.92 -30.03 -15.31
CA LEU A 220 -0.10 -29.57 -14.18
C LEU A 220 -0.96 -28.89 -13.11
N ALA A 221 -1.91 -28.05 -13.48
CA ALA A 221 -2.82 -27.41 -12.52
C ALA A 221 -3.59 -28.45 -11.69
N ALA A 222 -4.13 -29.48 -12.35
CA ALA A 222 -4.83 -30.56 -11.67
C ALA A 222 -3.92 -31.35 -10.71
N ARG A 223 -2.67 -31.64 -11.10
CA ARG A 223 -1.69 -32.28 -10.21
C ARG A 223 -1.32 -31.43 -9.01
N VAL A 224 -1.11 -30.12 -9.21
CA VAL A 224 -0.82 -29.20 -8.12
C VAL A 224 -2.00 -29.15 -7.15
N HIS A 225 -3.21 -29.00 -7.67
CA HIS A 225 -4.43 -29.01 -6.85
C HIS A 225 -4.54 -30.30 -6.01
N ALA A 226 -4.30 -31.45 -6.61
CA ALA A 226 -4.38 -32.74 -5.92
C ALA A 226 -3.26 -32.96 -4.88
N ALA A 227 -2.14 -32.30 -5.03
CA ALA A 227 -0.99 -32.43 -4.11
C ALA A 227 -1.17 -31.66 -2.79
N PHE A 228 -2.13 -30.72 -2.70
CA PHE A 228 -2.43 -30.02 -1.46
C PHE A 228 -3.51 -30.78 -0.68
N ILE A 229 -3.15 -31.24 0.51
CA ILE A 229 -4.05 -31.97 1.43
C ILE A 229 -4.96 -31.01 2.16
N ASP A 230 -4.41 -29.88 2.62
CA ASP A 230 -5.16 -28.84 3.30
C ASP A 230 -5.00 -27.51 2.54
N LYS A 231 -6.13 -26.95 2.16
CA LYS A 231 -6.22 -25.63 1.54
C LYS A 231 -6.49 -24.66 2.66
N ALA A 232 -5.45 -24.31 3.41
CA ALA A 232 -5.57 -23.39 4.54
C ALA A 232 -6.46 -22.20 4.18
N PRO A 233 -7.55 -21.96 4.91
CA PRO A 233 -8.40 -20.80 4.72
C PRO A 233 -7.61 -19.60 5.20
N GLY A 234 -6.92 -18.96 4.35
CA GLY A 234 -6.14 -17.81 4.75
C GLY A 234 -5.60 -17.10 3.53
N ALA A 235 -5.38 -15.83 3.73
CA ALA A 235 -4.70 -15.05 2.76
C ALA A 235 -3.33 -15.63 2.51
N ALA A 236 -2.94 -15.59 1.26
CA ALA A 236 -1.59 -15.85 0.86
C ALA A 236 -0.61 -15.21 1.84
N ASP A 237 0.15 -16.00 2.56
CA ASP A 237 1.31 -15.49 3.24
C ASP A 237 2.29 -15.04 2.15
N TRP A 238 2.71 -13.78 2.21
CA TRP A 238 3.77 -13.26 1.34
C TRP A 238 5.08 -14.06 1.45
N LYS A 239 5.17 -14.94 2.44
CA LYS A 239 6.27 -15.88 2.68
C LYS A 239 5.96 -17.30 2.24
N GLU A 240 4.77 -17.57 1.69
CA GLU A 240 4.47 -18.88 1.14
C GLU A 240 5.44 -19.19 0.00
N ASN A 241 6.11 -20.31 0.10
CA ASN A 241 7.09 -20.78 -0.87
C ASN A 241 6.58 -21.95 -1.74
N GLY A 242 5.36 -22.42 -1.48
CA GLY A 242 4.76 -23.56 -2.19
C GLY A 242 5.38 -24.93 -1.87
N GLU A 243 6.21 -25.04 -0.83
CA GLU A 243 6.93 -26.28 -0.49
C GLU A 243 6.11 -27.23 0.40
N GLY A 244 5.11 -26.71 1.13
CA GLY A 244 4.27 -27.50 2.01
C GLY A 244 3.14 -28.27 1.29
N GLU A 245 2.44 -29.13 2.03
CA GLU A 245 1.21 -29.82 1.58
C GLU A 245 -0.05 -29.03 1.93
N ALA A 246 0.08 -27.94 2.66
CA ALA A 246 -0.96 -26.99 2.99
C ALA A 246 -0.56 -25.60 2.49
N GLY A 247 -1.52 -24.82 2.03
CA GLY A 247 -1.27 -23.46 1.58
C GLY A 247 -2.45 -22.87 0.82
N GLY A 248 -2.47 -21.54 0.74
CA GLY A 248 -3.49 -20.78 0.03
C GLY A 248 -3.25 -20.71 -1.49
N CYS A 249 -3.93 -19.77 -2.12
CA CYS A 249 -3.87 -19.59 -3.58
C CYS A 249 -2.44 -19.27 -4.09
N LEU A 250 -1.66 -18.52 -3.34
CA LEU A 250 -0.27 -18.20 -3.72
C LEU A 250 0.61 -19.45 -3.70
N ALA A 251 0.50 -20.31 -2.68
CA ALA A 251 1.27 -21.55 -2.60
C ALA A 251 0.98 -22.47 -3.80
N HIS A 252 -0.28 -22.61 -4.20
CA HIS A 252 -0.67 -23.36 -5.39
C HIS A 252 -0.07 -22.77 -6.67
N ALA A 253 -0.14 -21.43 -6.83
CA ALA A 253 0.39 -20.74 -7.99
C ALA A 253 1.93 -20.87 -8.07
N LEU A 254 2.64 -20.74 -6.95
CA LEU A 254 4.10 -20.91 -6.85
C LEU A 254 4.52 -22.34 -7.16
N ARG A 255 3.81 -23.34 -6.66
CA ARG A 255 4.08 -24.75 -6.98
C ARG A 255 3.85 -25.06 -8.45
N PHE A 256 2.81 -24.49 -9.04
CA PHE A 256 2.60 -24.58 -10.48
C PHE A 256 3.77 -23.99 -11.25
N ALA A 257 4.21 -22.77 -10.89
CA ALA A 257 5.33 -22.11 -11.54
C ALA A 257 6.64 -22.89 -11.40
N ALA A 258 6.88 -23.51 -10.24
CA ALA A 258 8.01 -24.41 -10.03
C ALA A 258 7.95 -25.63 -10.95
N GLY A 259 6.80 -26.32 -10.99
CA GLY A 259 6.60 -27.49 -11.87
C GLY A 259 6.61 -27.17 -13.37
N ALA A 260 6.24 -25.97 -13.77
CA ALA A 260 6.40 -25.47 -15.14
C ALA A 260 7.87 -25.28 -15.48
N ARG A 261 8.65 -24.68 -14.57
CA ARG A 261 10.10 -24.42 -14.72
C ARG A 261 10.90 -25.72 -14.86
N GLU A 262 10.56 -26.78 -14.12
CA GLU A 262 11.16 -28.10 -14.28
C GLU A 262 11.00 -28.66 -15.70
N ARG A 263 10.02 -28.18 -16.44
CA ARG A 263 9.74 -28.51 -17.84
C ARG A 263 10.29 -27.49 -18.83
N GLY A 264 11.12 -26.56 -18.36
CA GLY A 264 11.69 -25.50 -19.20
C GLY A 264 10.68 -24.41 -19.61
N VAL A 265 9.52 -24.31 -18.91
CA VAL A 265 8.48 -23.34 -19.23
C VAL A 265 8.44 -22.23 -18.19
N THR A 266 8.49 -20.98 -18.66
CA THR A 266 8.31 -19.79 -17.83
C THR A 266 6.87 -19.30 -17.88
N VAL A 267 6.26 -19.12 -16.71
CA VAL A 267 4.88 -18.61 -16.55
C VAL A 267 4.89 -17.37 -15.67
N ALA A 268 3.85 -16.55 -15.76
CA ALA A 268 3.64 -15.43 -14.85
C ALA A 268 2.73 -15.84 -13.68
N LEU A 269 3.02 -15.28 -12.50
CA LEU A 269 2.04 -15.19 -11.43
C LEU A 269 1.11 -14.01 -11.72
N VAL A 270 -0.17 -14.23 -11.55
CA VAL A 270 -1.17 -13.17 -11.57
C VAL A 270 -1.65 -12.95 -10.15
N HIS A 271 -1.37 -11.79 -9.62
CA HIS A 271 -1.98 -11.32 -8.39
C HIS A 271 -3.20 -10.50 -8.74
N GLY A 272 -4.32 -10.77 -8.10
CA GLY A 272 -5.57 -10.12 -8.43
C GLY A 272 -6.62 -10.25 -7.35
N LEU A 273 -7.87 -10.11 -7.76
CA LEU A 273 -9.05 -10.26 -6.91
C LEU A 273 -9.93 -11.37 -7.44
N LEU A 274 -10.51 -12.14 -6.52
CA LEU A 274 -11.54 -13.14 -6.78
C LEU A 274 -12.86 -12.70 -6.14
N VAL A 275 -13.95 -12.81 -6.90
CA VAL A 275 -15.32 -12.61 -6.43
C VAL A 275 -16.09 -13.91 -6.58
N VAL A 276 -16.51 -14.49 -5.47
CA VAL A 276 -17.30 -15.71 -5.42
C VAL A 276 -18.73 -15.34 -5.03
N ASP A 277 -19.71 -15.86 -5.76
CA ASP A 277 -21.14 -15.75 -5.47
C ASP A 277 -21.64 -14.35 -5.16
N GLY A 278 -21.13 -13.35 -5.87
CA GLY A 278 -21.50 -11.95 -5.67
C GLY A 278 -21.02 -11.34 -4.35
N GLY A 279 -20.15 -12.02 -3.65
CA GLY A 279 -19.50 -11.55 -2.43
C GLY A 279 -18.47 -10.43 -2.67
N PRO A 280 -17.71 -10.06 -1.64
CA PRO A 280 -16.65 -9.08 -1.76
C PRO A 280 -15.49 -9.59 -2.63
N ALA A 281 -14.78 -8.67 -3.25
CA ALA A 281 -13.57 -8.98 -4.01
C ALA A 281 -12.41 -9.23 -3.03
N ARG A 282 -11.87 -10.43 -3.02
CA ARG A 282 -10.79 -10.87 -2.11
C ARG A 282 -9.48 -11.03 -2.85
N PRO A 283 -8.33 -10.74 -2.24
CA PRO A 283 -7.03 -11.05 -2.82
C PRO A 283 -6.93 -12.51 -3.23
N HIS A 284 -6.42 -12.73 -4.42
CA HIS A 284 -6.27 -14.06 -4.99
C HIS A 284 -5.03 -14.11 -5.90
N ALA A 285 -4.47 -15.30 -6.07
CA ALA A 285 -3.35 -15.54 -6.96
C ALA A 285 -3.62 -16.75 -7.86
N TRP A 286 -3.26 -16.61 -9.13
CA TRP A 286 -3.33 -17.68 -10.12
C TRP A 286 -2.16 -17.58 -11.08
N VAL A 287 -2.13 -18.37 -12.14
CA VAL A 287 -1.04 -18.39 -13.11
C VAL A 287 -1.53 -18.03 -14.50
N ARG A 288 -0.67 -17.35 -15.25
CA ARG A 288 -0.86 -17.07 -16.68
C ARG A 288 0.20 -17.80 -17.49
N VAL A 289 -0.23 -18.55 -18.47
CA VAL A 289 0.59 -19.34 -19.38
C VAL A 289 0.52 -18.70 -20.76
N ALA A 290 1.67 -18.56 -21.42
CA ALA A 290 1.70 -18.18 -22.83
C ALA A 290 1.33 -19.42 -23.68
N LEU A 291 0.49 -19.22 -24.67
CA LEU A 291 0.19 -20.21 -25.70
C LEU A 291 0.86 -19.82 -27.03
N ALA A 292 0.80 -20.73 -28.01
CA ALA A 292 1.25 -20.42 -29.35
C ALA A 292 0.49 -19.22 -29.94
N LYS A 293 1.11 -18.53 -30.90
CA LYS A 293 0.55 -17.37 -31.61
C LYS A 293 0.21 -16.16 -30.72
N GLY A 294 0.88 -16.05 -29.56
CA GLY A 294 0.72 -14.90 -28.66
C GLY A 294 -0.51 -14.91 -27.75
N ALA A 295 -1.33 -15.94 -27.82
CA ALA A 295 -2.45 -16.12 -26.88
C ALA A 295 -1.95 -16.43 -25.47
N THR A 296 -2.82 -16.22 -24.47
CA THR A 296 -2.56 -16.58 -23.06
C THR A 296 -3.70 -17.44 -22.50
N LEU A 297 -3.38 -18.19 -21.48
CA LEU A 297 -4.33 -19.01 -20.72
C LEU A 297 -4.11 -18.75 -19.23
N ASP A 298 -5.14 -18.29 -18.54
CA ASP A 298 -5.15 -18.18 -17.09
C ASP A 298 -5.69 -19.48 -16.48
N LEU A 299 -5.01 -19.97 -15.45
CA LEU A 299 -5.36 -21.18 -14.73
C LEU A 299 -5.31 -20.92 -13.22
N ASP A 300 -6.35 -21.30 -12.51
CA ASP A 300 -6.39 -21.28 -11.05
C ASP A 300 -6.15 -22.70 -10.51
N PRO A 301 -4.92 -23.02 -10.07
CA PRO A 301 -4.63 -24.34 -9.52
C PRO A 301 -5.22 -24.56 -8.12
N THR A 302 -5.82 -23.53 -7.50
CA THR A 302 -6.42 -23.65 -6.17
C THR A 302 -7.80 -24.26 -6.21
N SER A 303 -8.65 -23.81 -7.12
CA SER A 303 -10.04 -24.32 -7.26
C SER A 303 -10.27 -25.15 -8.51
N LEU A 304 -9.41 -25.02 -9.52
CA LEU A 304 -9.58 -25.51 -10.89
C LEU A 304 -10.76 -24.87 -11.64
N ASP A 305 -11.36 -23.86 -11.08
CA ASP A 305 -12.41 -23.10 -11.75
C ASP A 305 -11.86 -22.30 -12.94
N ALA A 306 -12.74 -22.02 -13.88
CA ALA A 306 -12.37 -21.18 -15.01
C ALA A 306 -12.09 -19.75 -14.53
N VAL A 307 -10.93 -19.22 -14.87
CA VAL A 307 -10.61 -17.81 -14.70
C VAL A 307 -11.41 -16.99 -15.70
N ARG A 308 -12.35 -16.17 -15.23
CA ARG A 308 -13.27 -15.38 -16.06
C ARG A 308 -13.28 -13.91 -15.63
N PRO A 309 -13.54 -12.99 -16.56
CA PRO A 309 -13.60 -11.56 -16.23
C PRO A 309 -14.68 -11.16 -15.20
N ASP A 310 -15.72 -11.97 -15.05
CA ASP A 310 -16.79 -11.72 -14.08
C ASP A 310 -16.47 -12.22 -12.66
N THR A 311 -15.42 -13.01 -12.50
CA THR A 311 -14.99 -13.57 -11.21
C THR A 311 -13.57 -13.18 -10.85
N HIS A 312 -12.68 -12.98 -11.82
CA HIS A 312 -11.26 -12.71 -11.59
C HIS A 312 -10.86 -11.34 -12.19
N LEU A 313 -10.22 -10.52 -11.40
CA LEU A 313 -9.72 -9.20 -11.80
C LEU A 313 -8.21 -9.13 -11.57
N PRO A 314 -7.37 -9.15 -12.60
CA PRO A 314 -5.92 -9.06 -12.43
C PRO A 314 -5.51 -7.66 -11.95
N LEU A 315 -4.53 -7.60 -11.05
CA LEU A 315 -3.92 -6.36 -10.54
C LEU A 315 -2.47 -6.22 -10.97
N ALA A 316 -1.72 -7.34 -10.97
CA ALA A 316 -0.32 -7.36 -11.37
C ALA A 316 0.05 -8.71 -11.97
N LEU A 317 1.02 -8.69 -12.90
CA LEU A 317 1.73 -9.87 -13.37
C LEU A 317 3.17 -9.80 -12.88
N GLU A 318 3.65 -10.88 -12.27
CA GLU A 318 4.99 -10.93 -11.69
C GLU A 318 5.71 -12.26 -12.01
N ASP A 319 7.04 -12.21 -11.99
CA ASP A 319 7.86 -13.43 -12.07
C ASP A 319 7.77 -14.16 -10.72
N ALA A 320 7.51 -15.45 -10.76
CA ALA A 320 7.42 -16.31 -9.56
C ALA A 320 8.70 -16.35 -8.71
N ARG A 321 9.83 -15.85 -9.23
CA ARG A 321 11.12 -15.78 -8.53
C ARG A 321 11.37 -14.43 -7.85
N GLY A 322 10.60 -13.44 -8.24
CA GLY A 322 10.72 -12.07 -7.72
C GLY A 322 9.83 -11.83 -6.51
N PRO A 323 10.10 -10.75 -5.77
CA PRO A 323 9.19 -10.29 -4.73
C PRO A 323 7.92 -9.70 -5.36
N ALA A 324 6.77 -9.96 -4.74
CA ALA A 324 5.47 -9.45 -5.18
C ALA A 324 5.28 -7.96 -4.84
N LEU A 325 6.17 -7.09 -5.34
CA LEU A 325 6.20 -5.67 -4.98
C LEU A 325 5.06 -4.89 -5.65
N GLU A 326 4.83 -5.14 -6.93
CA GLU A 326 3.77 -4.45 -7.67
C GLU A 326 2.38 -4.86 -7.17
N ALA A 327 2.17 -6.14 -6.91
CA ALA A 327 0.94 -6.63 -6.31
C ALA A 327 0.66 -5.98 -4.95
N GLY A 328 1.67 -5.88 -4.09
CA GLY A 328 1.57 -5.20 -2.80
C GLY A 328 1.22 -3.73 -2.94
N ARG A 329 1.86 -3.02 -3.86
CA ARG A 329 1.57 -1.62 -4.16
C ARG A 329 0.13 -1.42 -4.63
N ARG A 330 -0.34 -2.21 -5.60
CA ARG A 330 -1.71 -2.15 -6.14
C ARG A 330 -2.75 -2.46 -5.08
N TRP A 331 -2.47 -3.46 -4.23
CA TRP A 331 -3.35 -3.76 -3.11
C TRP A 331 -3.50 -2.59 -2.13
N LEU A 332 -2.41 -1.92 -1.80
CA LEU A 332 -2.45 -0.73 -0.94
C LEU A 332 -3.22 0.44 -1.58
N GLU A 333 -3.09 0.64 -2.88
CA GLU A 333 -3.89 1.63 -3.63
C GLU A 333 -5.40 1.33 -3.50
N LEU A 334 -5.80 0.07 -3.66
CA LEU A 334 -7.18 -0.36 -3.48
C LEU A 334 -7.67 -0.15 -2.04
N LEU A 335 -6.85 -0.51 -1.05
CA LEU A 335 -7.19 -0.30 0.36
C LEU A 335 -7.36 1.17 0.74
N ARG A 336 -6.69 2.07 0.03
CA ARG A 336 -6.82 3.52 0.21
C ARG A 336 -8.01 4.13 -0.51
N GLY A 337 -8.73 3.33 -1.28
CA GLY A 337 -9.85 3.83 -2.08
C GLY A 337 -9.42 4.59 -3.34
N ALA A 338 -8.18 4.41 -3.82
CA ALA A 338 -7.72 4.98 -5.09
C ALA A 338 -8.50 4.41 -6.28
N HIS A 339 -8.98 3.18 -6.15
CA HIS A 339 -9.79 2.49 -7.15
C HIS A 339 -10.97 1.79 -6.49
N ARG A 340 -12.09 1.71 -7.20
CA ARG A 340 -13.27 0.92 -6.82
C ARG A 340 -13.36 -0.32 -7.70
N VAL A 341 -13.88 -1.41 -7.16
CA VAL A 341 -14.17 -2.62 -7.93
C VAL A 341 -15.61 -2.54 -8.41
N VAL A 342 -15.80 -2.54 -9.72
CA VAL A 342 -17.12 -2.32 -10.34
C VAL A 342 -17.39 -3.42 -11.36
N ARG A 343 -18.66 -3.84 -11.50
CA ARG A 343 -19.10 -4.72 -12.58
C ARG A 343 -19.61 -3.88 -13.75
N ARG A 344 -19.09 -4.17 -14.96
CA ARG A 344 -19.53 -3.54 -16.22
C ARG A 344 -20.07 -4.61 -17.16
N PRO A 345 -21.26 -4.37 -17.78
CA PRO A 345 -21.84 -5.26 -18.79
C PRO A 345 -20.94 -5.56 -19.96
#